data_1c006917dd90533d48a0f02ec5dc9299
#
_entry.id   1c006917dd90533d48a0f02ec5dc9299
#
_cell.length_a   1.000
_cell.length_b   1.000
_cell.length_c   1.000
_cell.angle_alpha   90.00
_cell.angle_beta   90.00
_cell.angle_gamma   90.00
#
_symmetry.space_group_name_H-M   'P 1'
#
loop_
_entity.id
_entity.type
_entity.pdbx_description
1 polymer ?
#
loop_
_entity_poly.entity_id
_entity_poly.type
_entity_poly.pdbx_seq_one_letter_code
_entity_poly.pdbx_strand_id
1 'polypeptide(L)'
;MMERGETLMKKLISIMLAIATVFCSFGIHTIADETTKDVQSEQHQVIRSYWDAVDRGNWAEWVEYFAPNVRELYRQIAVNPEYAEGKIGITAVSSAEVLEISLLSNEYASFYFKELHQYYEQENAVACYKVVLNLVADESSDYFETGKCERIMILVKEDGHWYAGASYAYVNSFAGMKNSNGFADYISEPATIRVMKKDQKPEVMSFDSYIFLGVCNEIGTTNHVQQAIYANVIAIKMLGWWAVAVGFRSTVGCDVMYGDVSLLTTNLATEDNKVKIRAAINAMDGIRIVCMKGGKEKLFFCDINAGNNGLGYKASGRFWQKNANYLAKNKSYNWKQIMEYFFNDSNYNAPIDKITVKHEGGHSYGSYSTNETHHWRTCSKCFNVSKGTHVWVEGTAYSTCKTCKYIKLNVQRAVPVLQPADIG
;
A
#
# COMPACT_ATOMS: atom_id res chain seq x y z
N MET A 1 8.92 -75.57 -7.22
CA MET A 1 9.45 -74.85 -8.40
C MET A 1 8.69 -73.56 -8.74
N MET A 2 7.46 -73.36 -8.24
CA MET A 2 6.67 -72.15 -8.51
C MET A 2 7.07 -70.91 -7.67
N GLU A 3 7.54 -71.08 -6.40
CA GLU A 3 7.89 -69.95 -5.53
C GLU A 3 9.15 -69.16 -5.97
N ARG A 4 10.09 -69.75 -6.69
CA ARG A 4 11.29 -69.08 -7.21
C ARG A 4 10.97 -68.12 -8.40
N GLY A 5 9.94 -68.42 -9.17
CA GLY A 5 9.53 -67.58 -10.33
C GLY A 5 8.87 -66.29 -9.92
N GLU A 6 8.00 -66.31 -8.88
CA GLU A 6 7.30 -65.10 -8.37
C GLU A 6 8.26 -64.11 -7.72
N THR A 7 9.25 -64.61 -7.00
CA THR A 7 10.25 -63.72 -6.35
C THR A 7 11.16 -63.03 -7.37
N LEU A 8 11.50 -63.75 -8.48
CA LEU A 8 12.29 -63.17 -9.56
C LEU A 8 11.53 -62.11 -10.36
N MET A 9 10.23 -62.35 -10.60
CA MET A 9 9.36 -61.43 -11.32
C MET A 9 9.07 -60.16 -10.50
N LYS A 10 8.86 -60.27 -9.18
CA LYS A 10 8.71 -59.13 -8.30
C LYS A 10 10.01 -58.26 -8.21
N LYS A 11 11.18 -58.85 -8.23
CA LYS A 11 12.48 -58.15 -8.30
C LYS A 11 12.69 -57.46 -9.64
N LEU A 12 12.32 -58.10 -10.75
CA LEU A 12 12.41 -57.47 -12.09
C LEU A 12 11.44 -56.27 -12.26
N ILE A 13 10.20 -56.38 -11.73
CA ILE A 13 9.24 -55.28 -11.73
C ILE A 13 9.73 -54.12 -10.86
N SER A 14 10.30 -54.39 -9.68
CA SER A 14 10.89 -53.33 -8.82
C SER A 14 12.10 -52.64 -9.46
N ILE A 15 12.93 -53.38 -10.21
CA ILE A 15 14.08 -52.78 -10.92
C ILE A 15 13.59 -51.94 -12.11
N MET A 16 12.59 -52.40 -12.86
CA MET A 16 11.98 -51.63 -13.97
C MET A 16 11.27 -50.37 -13.46
N LEU A 17 10.56 -50.42 -12.33
CA LEU A 17 9.97 -49.22 -11.71
C LEU A 17 11.03 -48.22 -11.23
N ALA A 18 12.15 -48.70 -10.64
CA ALA A 18 13.25 -47.85 -10.22
C ALA A 18 13.96 -47.20 -11.42
N ILE A 19 14.15 -47.91 -12.52
CA ILE A 19 14.73 -47.35 -13.74
C ILE A 19 13.77 -46.33 -14.40
N ALA A 20 12.45 -46.60 -14.43
CA ALA A 20 11.47 -45.65 -14.94
C ALA A 20 11.39 -44.39 -14.11
N THR A 21 11.49 -44.47 -12.76
CA THR A 21 11.53 -43.28 -11.89
C THR A 21 12.80 -42.46 -12.08
N VAL A 22 13.96 -43.09 -12.30
CA VAL A 22 15.23 -42.39 -12.57
C VAL A 22 15.17 -41.68 -13.95
N PHE A 23 14.64 -42.33 -15.00
CA PHE A 23 14.53 -41.72 -16.31
C PHE A 23 13.48 -40.59 -16.35
N CYS A 24 12.36 -40.71 -15.63
CA CYS A 24 11.41 -39.61 -15.49
C CYS A 24 11.99 -38.43 -14.72
N SER A 25 12.82 -38.66 -13.69
CA SER A 25 13.46 -37.57 -12.92
C SER A 25 14.53 -36.82 -13.75
N PHE A 26 15.30 -37.50 -14.59
CA PHE A 26 16.29 -36.86 -15.45
C PHE A 26 15.67 -36.16 -16.66
N GLY A 27 14.61 -36.73 -17.26
CA GLY A 27 13.92 -36.13 -18.42
C GLY A 27 13.14 -34.87 -18.05
N ILE A 28 12.52 -34.83 -16.87
CA ILE A 28 11.76 -33.66 -16.41
C ILE A 28 12.70 -32.51 -15.99
N HIS A 29 13.87 -32.80 -15.43
CA HIS A 29 14.82 -31.74 -15.06
C HIS A 29 15.47 -31.08 -16.26
N THR A 30 15.80 -31.80 -17.33
CA THR A 30 16.38 -31.20 -18.55
C THR A 30 15.37 -30.39 -19.34
N ILE A 31 14.13 -30.85 -19.49
CA ILE A 31 13.10 -30.11 -20.22
C ILE A 31 12.65 -28.84 -19.44
N ALA A 32 12.56 -28.93 -18.10
CA ALA A 32 12.23 -27.77 -17.28
C ALA A 32 13.35 -26.73 -17.27
N ASP A 33 14.62 -27.11 -17.29
CA ASP A 33 15.76 -26.20 -17.30
C ASP A 33 15.94 -25.49 -18.66
N GLU A 34 15.74 -26.20 -19.78
CA GLU A 34 15.75 -25.60 -21.12
C GLU A 34 14.60 -24.62 -21.34
N THR A 35 13.36 -24.98 -20.98
CA THR A 35 12.20 -24.08 -21.11
C THR A 35 12.33 -22.86 -20.20
N THR A 36 12.93 -22.99 -19.04
CA THR A 36 13.15 -21.86 -18.10
C THR A 36 14.21 -20.89 -18.65
N LYS A 37 15.27 -21.40 -19.28
CA LYS A 37 16.31 -20.58 -19.90
C LYS A 37 15.79 -19.82 -21.12
N ASP A 38 14.97 -20.45 -21.95
CA ASP A 38 14.35 -19.81 -23.10
C ASP A 38 13.39 -18.69 -22.69
N VAL A 39 12.55 -18.91 -21.69
CA VAL A 39 11.64 -17.90 -21.14
C VAL A 39 12.40 -16.72 -20.53
N GLN A 40 13.46 -16.96 -19.77
CA GLN A 40 14.30 -15.86 -19.25
C GLN A 40 15.01 -15.09 -20.37
N SER A 41 15.43 -15.76 -21.45
CA SER A 41 16.02 -15.12 -22.62
C SER A 41 15.04 -14.17 -23.29
N GLU A 42 13.77 -14.59 -23.49
CA GLU A 42 12.71 -13.74 -24.05
C GLU A 42 12.41 -12.53 -23.17
N GLN A 43 12.28 -12.74 -21.85
CA GLN A 43 12.05 -11.67 -20.88
C GLN A 43 13.18 -10.64 -20.86
N HIS A 44 14.45 -11.09 -20.84
CA HIS A 44 15.61 -10.21 -20.92
C HIS A 44 15.65 -9.43 -22.23
N GLN A 45 15.23 -10.03 -23.34
CA GLN A 45 15.14 -9.35 -24.63
C GLN A 45 14.13 -8.20 -24.58
N VAL A 46 12.95 -8.41 -24.00
CA VAL A 46 11.93 -7.35 -23.83
C VAL A 46 12.52 -6.19 -23.01
N ILE A 47 13.19 -6.50 -21.88
CA ILE A 47 13.81 -5.45 -21.04
C ILE A 47 14.86 -4.66 -21.82
N ARG A 48 15.76 -5.34 -22.55
CA ARG A 48 16.80 -4.68 -23.35
C ARG A 48 16.21 -3.83 -24.46
N SER A 49 15.28 -4.38 -25.24
CA SER A 49 14.64 -3.67 -26.34
C SER A 49 13.88 -2.44 -25.87
N TYR A 50 13.21 -2.52 -24.71
CA TYR A 50 12.56 -1.37 -24.09
C TYR A 50 13.55 -0.24 -23.81
N TRP A 51 14.68 -0.54 -23.15
CA TRP A 51 15.68 0.48 -22.81
C TRP A 51 16.49 0.94 -24.02
N ASP A 52 16.73 0.09 -25.01
CA ASP A 52 17.33 0.47 -26.27
C ASP A 52 16.45 1.46 -27.07
N ALA A 53 15.12 1.32 -26.99
CA ALA A 53 14.20 2.28 -27.59
C ALA A 53 14.24 3.63 -26.87
N VAL A 54 14.36 3.62 -25.53
CA VAL A 54 14.57 4.83 -24.72
C VAL A 54 15.89 5.50 -25.09
N ASP A 55 16.99 4.75 -25.16
CA ASP A 55 18.33 5.25 -25.53
C ASP A 55 18.33 5.96 -26.88
N ARG A 56 17.60 5.41 -27.86
CA ARG A 56 17.47 5.99 -29.19
C ARG A 56 16.43 7.11 -29.29
N GLY A 57 15.69 7.41 -28.22
CA GLY A 57 14.56 8.32 -28.24
C GLY A 57 13.44 7.89 -29.22
N ASN A 58 13.35 6.59 -29.53
CA ASN A 58 12.35 6.03 -30.43
C ASN A 58 11.04 5.70 -29.68
N TRP A 59 10.30 6.73 -29.35
CA TRP A 59 9.08 6.62 -28.54
C TRP A 59 7.97 5.82 -29.23
N ALA A 60 7.90 5.83 -30.56
CA ALA A 60 6.95 5.03 -31.31
C ALA A 60 7.23 3.51 -31.17
N GLU A 61 8.50 3.12 -31.17
CA GLU A 61 8.92 1.74 -30.93
C GLU A 61 8.77 1.38 -29.44
N TRP A 62 9.18 2.30 -28.54
CA TRP A 62 9.12 2.09 -27.12
C TRP A 62 7.71 1.70 -26.63
N VAL A 63 6.68 2.35 -27.14
CA VAL A 63 5.29 2.08 -26.75
C VAL A 63 4.83 0.66 -27.16
N GLU A 64 5.40 0.08 -28.20
CA GLU A 64 5.04 -1.26 -28.67
C GLU A 64 5.54 -2.38 -27.72
N TYR A 65 6.50 -2.08 -26.85
CA TYR A 65 6.94 -3.03 -25.82
C TYR A 65 5.96 -3.17 -24.65
N PHE A 66 4.95 -2.30 -24.53
CA PHE A 66 3.91 -2.44 -23.51
C PHE A 66 2.81 -3.40 -23.97
N ALA A 67 2.21 -4.08 -22.99
CA ALA A 67 1.08 -4.94 -23.26
C ALA A 67 -0.10 -4.19 -23.88
N PRO A 68 -0.85 -4.81 -24.81
CA PRO A 68 -1.90 -4.14 -25.59
C PRO A 68 -2.90 -3.35 -24.76
N ASN A 69 -3.34 -3.90 -23.61
CA ASN A 69 -4.34 -3.29 -22.75
C ASN A 69 -3.85 -2.07 -21.94
N VAL A 70 -2.53 -1.88 -21.76
CA VAL A 70 -1.95 -0.69 -21.10
C VAL A 70 -1.22 0.22 -22.11
N ARG A 71 -1.00 -0.22 -23.33
CA ARG A 71 -0.25 0.48 -24.38
C ARG A 71 -0.80 1.88 -24.64
N GLU A 72 -2.10 2.05 -24.68
CA GLU A 72 -2.73 3.33 -24.92
C GLU A 72 -2.39 4.37 -23.85
N LEU A 73 -2.23 3.94 -22.60
CA LEU A 73 -1.79 4.79 -21.51
C LEU A 73 -0.40 5.42 -21.81
N TYR A 74 0.52 4.63 -22.37
CA TYR A 74 1.88 5.07 -22.67
C TYR A 74 1.99 5.73 -24.07
N ARG A 75 1.02 5.50 -24.97
CA ARG A 75 0.99 6.08 -26.29
C ARG A 75 0.94 7.60 -26.24
N GLN A 76 0.21 8.18 -25.30
CA GLN A 76 0.16 9.64 -25.13
C GLN A 76 1.53 10.26 -24.80
N ILE A 77 2.47 9.50 -24.19
CA ILE A 77 3.86 9.93 -23.98
C ILE A 77 4.64 9.89 -25.31
N ALA A 78 4.44 8.83 -26.08
CA ALA A 78 5.16 8.60 -27.34
C ALA A 78 4.77 9.58 -28.46
N VAL A 79 3.50 10.00 -28.49
CA VAL A 79 2.95 10.84 -29.61
C VAL A 79 2.76 12.30 -29.25
N ASN A 80 2.79 12.68 -27.97
CA ASN A 80 2.60 14.06 -27.54
C ASN A 80 3.94 14.81 -27.50
N PRO A 81 4.19 15.77 -28.42
CA PRO A 81 5.44 16.54 -28.45
C PRO A 81 5.76 17.25 -27.12
N GLU A 82 4.76 17.66 -26.36
CA GLU A 82 4.96 18.36 -25.08
C GLU A 82 5.72 17.52 -24.06
N TYR A 83 5.63 16.18 -24.12
CA TYR A 83 6.42 15.30 -23.25
C TYR A 83 7.89 15.36 -23.60
N ALA A 84 8.23 15.27 -24.89
CA ALA A 84 9.62 15.31 -25.35
C ALA A 84 10.23 16.71 -25.16
N GLU A 85 9.51 17.77 -25.51
CA GLU A 85 9.94 19.17 -25.36
C GLU A 85 10.08 19.56 -23.88
N GLY A 86 9.13 19.15 -23.04
CA GLY A 86 9.10 19.43 -21.62
C GLY A 86 9.95 18.48 -20.77
N LYS A 87 10.62 17.48 -21.36
CA LYS A 87 11.40 16.46 -20.64
C LYS A 87 10.63 15.82 -19.49
N ILE A 88 9.37 15.43 -19.75
CA ILE A 88 8.44 14.92 -18.75
C ILE A 88 8.62 13.40 -18.61
N GLY A 89 8.88 12.92 -17.40
CA GLY A 89 9.01 11.50 -17.10
C GLY A 89 10.14 10.84 -17.88
N ILE A 90 9.87 9.70 -18.53
CA ILE A 90 10.89 8.93 -19.26
C ILE A 90 11.52 9.71 -20.43
N THR A 91 10.84 10.70 -20.98
CA THR A 91 11.39 11.52 -22.09
C THR A 91 12.51 12.47 -21.65
N ALA A 92 12.73 12.61 -20.34
CA ALA A 92 13.92 13.29 -19.81
C ALA A 92 15.19 12.46 -19.96
N VAL A 93 15.09 11.16 -20.24
CA VAL A 93 16.25 10.27 -20.44
C VAL A 93 16.72 10.39 -21.88
N SER A 94 17.96 10.80 -22.07
CA SER A 94 18.61 10.96 -23.38
C SER A 94 19.57 9.82 -23.74
N SER A 95 19.97 9.00 -22.76
CA SER A 95 20.71 7.76 -22.96
C SER A 95 20.43 6.77 -21.84
N ALA A 96 20.40 5.48 -22.19
CA ALA A 96 20.11 4.38 -21.25
C ALA A 96 20.88 3.11 -21.61
N GLU A 97 21.84 2.73 -20.79
CA GLU A 97 22.58 1.48 -20.93
C GLU A 97 22.15 0.48 -19.87
N VAL A 98 21.75 -0.73 -20.27
CA VAL A 98 21.41 -1.82 -19.37
C VAL A 98 22.67 -2.53 -18.90
N LEU A 99 23.06 -2.34 -17.64
CA LEU A 99 24.26 -2.94 -17.04
C LEU A 99 23.99 -4.34 -16.47
N GLU A 100 22.84 -4.54 -15.80
CA GLU A 100 22.50 -5.81 -15.15
C GLU A 100 20.98 -6.02 -15.15
N ILE A 101 20.56 -7.28 -15.30
CA ILE A 101 19.17 -7.72 -15.17
C ILE A 101 19.15 -8.88 -14.17
N SER A 102 18.39 -8.74 -13.08
CA SER A 102 18.27 -9.75 -12.03
C SER A 102 16.80 -10.05 -11.76
N LEU A 103 16.40 -11.33 -11.86
CA LEU A 103 15.05 -11.76 -11.51
C LEU A 103 14.81 -11.57 -10.00
N LEU A 104 13.72 -10.93 -9.66
CA LEU A 104 13.26 -10.80 -8.28
C LEU A 104 12.37 -11.98 -7.88
N SER A 105 12.20 -12.19 -6.58
CA SER A 105 11.39 -13.32 -6.09
C SER A 105 9.93 -13.23 -6.52
N ASN A 106 9.24 -14.37 -6.52
CA ASN A 106 7.80 -14.45 -6.81
C ASN A 106 6.94 -13.58 -5.87
N GLU A 107 7.43 -13.28 -4.67
CA GLU A 107 6.75 -12.36 -3.74
C GLU A 107 6.70 -10.95 -4.31
N TYR A 108 7.76 -10.47 -4.95
CA TYR A 108 7.77 -9.20 -5.67
C TYR A 108 6.82 -9.21 -6.86
N ALA A 109 6.89 -10.26 -7.68
CA ALA A 109 5.98 -10.41 -8.83
C ALA A 109 4.52 -10.43 -8.39
N SER A 110 4.18 -11.17 -7.34
CA SER A 110 2.83 -11.25 -6.78
C SER A 110 2.34 -9.91 -6.22
N PHE A 111 3.22 -9.12 -5.61
CA PHE A 111 2.86 -7.79 -5.15
C PHE A 111 2.43 -6.89 -6.30
N TYR A 112 3.27 -6.77 -7.33
CA TYR A 112 2.98 -5.92 -8.48
C TYR A 112 1.85 -6.48 -9.35
N PHE A 113 1.68 -7.81 -9.42
CA PHE A 113 0.52 -8.40 -10.08
C PHE A 113 -0.79 -7.94 -9.42
N LYS A 114 -0.84 -7.90 -8.08
CA LYS A 114 -2.02 -7.39 -7.36
C LYS A 114 -2.32 -5.93 -7.66
N GLU A 115 -1.30 -5.12 -7.90
CA GLU A 115 -1.45 -3.74 -8.35
C GLU A 115 -1.96 -3.66 -9.80
N LEU A 116 -1.47 -4.56 -10.66
CA LEU A 116 -1.83 -4.63 -12.07
C LEU A 116 -3.07 -5.49 -12.36
N HIS A 117 -3.66 -6.16 -11.35
CA HIS A 117 -4.77 -7.11 -11.53
C HIS A 117 -5.99 -6.53 -12.25
N GLN A 118 -6.19 -5.23 -12.23
CA GLN A 118 -7.21 -4.55 -13.01
C GLN A 118 -6.99 -4.64 -14.53
N TYR A 119 -5.76 -5.00 -14.94
CA TYR A 119 -5.34 -5.12 -16.34
C TYR A 119 -5.05 -6.57 -16.73
N TYR A 120 -4.71 -7.44 -15.75
CA TYR A 120 -4.29 -8.83 -15.99
C TYR A 120 -4.94 -9.79 -15.00
N GLU A 121 -5.46 -10.92 -15.49
CA GLU A 121 -6.21 -11.89 -14.69
C GLU A 121 -5.38 -13.11 -14.22
N GLN A 122 -4.18 -13.35 -14.79
CA GLN A 122 -3.39 -14.56 -14.56
C GLN A 122 -2.09 -14.30 -13.79
N GLU A 123 -1.99 -14.79 -12.55
CA GLU A 123 -0.79 -14.65 -11.70
C GLU A 123 0.49 -15.22 -12.29
N ASN A 124 0.40 -16.29 -13.11
CA ASN A 124 1.57 -16.98 -13.72
C ASN A 124 2.16 -16.19 -14.91
N ALA A 125 1.50 -15.11 -15.31
CA ALA A 125 1.88 -14.28 -16.44
C ALA A 125 2.66 -13.03 -16.02
N VAL A 126 3.20 -12.97 -14.80
CA VAL A 126 3.95 -11.80 -14.29
C VAL A 126 5.34 -12.23 -13.86
N ALA A 127 6.37 -11.48 -14.31
CA ALA A 127 7.74 -11.58 -13.84
C ALA A 127 8.23 -10.20 -13.42
N CYS A 128 9.05 -10.13 -12.37
CA CYS A 128 9.57 -8.88 -11.84
C CYS A 128 11.08 -8.90 -11.84
N TYR A 129 11.69 -7.87 -12.41
CA TYR A 129 13.13 -7.75 -12.56
C TYR A 129 13.66 -6.47 -11.91
N LYS A 130 14.81 -6.59 -11.25
CA LYS A 130 15.68 -5.45 -10.97
C LYS A 130 16.56 -5.24 -12.19
N VAL A 131 16.53 -4.03 -12.72
CA VAL A 131 17.37 -3.60 -13.86
C VAL A 131 18.29 -2.51 -13.37
N VAL A 132 19.58 -2.73 -13.50
CA VAL A 132 20.61 -1.73 -13.22
C VAL A 132 20.95 -1.02 -14.53
N LEU A 133 20.85 0.29 -14.52
CA LEU A 133 21.02 1.16 -15.67
C LEU A 133 22.13 2.17 -15.43
N ASN A 134 22.76 2.61 -16.50
CA ASN A 134 23.51 3.85 -16.52
C ASN A 134 22.75 4.83 -17.41
N LEU A 135 22.24 5.90 -16.84
CA LEU A 135 21.37 6.86 -17.52
C LEU A 135 22.08 8.18 -17.74
N VAL A 136 21.70 8.86 -18.80
CA VAL A 136 21.89 10.31 -18.96
C VAL A 136 20.50 10.93 -19.00
N ALA A 137 20.19 11.77 -18.01
CA ALA A 137 18.90 12.42 -17.89
C ALA A 137 19.07 13.94 -17.89
N ASP A 138 18.02 14.64 -18.31
CA ASP A 138 17.96 16.10 -18.25
C ASP A 138 17.96 16.56 -16.77
N GLU A 139 18.69 17.64 -16.48
CA GLU A 139 18.81 18.20 -15.12
C GLU A 139 17.48 18.69 -14.53
N SER A 140 16.51 18.99 -15.39
CA SER A 140 15.15 19.39 -14.97
C SER A 140 14.25 18.21 -14.59
N SER A 141 14.72 16.97 -14.72
CA SER A 141 13.92 15.79 -14.39
C SER A 141 13.76 15.62 -12.88
N ASP A 142 12.51 15.48 -12.43
CA ASP A 142 12.21 15.18 -11.04
C ASP A 142 12.34 13.68 -10.68
N TYR A 143 12.46 12.80 -11.69
CA TYR A 143 12.35 11.34 -11.51
C TYR A 143 13.54 10.55 -12.03
N PHE A 144 14.41 11.17 -12.80
CA PHE A 144 15.57 10.51 -13.39
C PHE A 144 16.82 11.35 -13.15
N GLU A 145 17.86 10.70 -12.68
CA GLU A 145 19.16 11.31 -12.44
C GLU A 145 20.21 10.69 -13.37
N THR A 146 21.18 11.47 -13.79
CA THR A 146 22.32 10.99 -14.58
C THR A 146 23.20 10.10 -13.70
N GLY A 147 23.59 8.95 -14.23
CA GLY A 147 24.47 7.98 -13.60
C GLY A 147 23.84 6.61 -13.40
N LYS A 148 24.44 5.82 -12.53
CA LYS A 148 24.01 4.47 -12.23
C LYS A 148 22.75 4.51 -11.34
N CYS A 149 21.67 3.92 -11.84
CA CYS A 149 20.43 3.78 -11.09
C CYS A 149 19.88 2.36 -11.16
N GLU A 150 18.95 2.05 -10.28
CA GLU A 150 18.25 0.77 -10.25
C GLU A 150 16.75 0.99 -10.47
N ARG A 151 16.15 0.17 -11.31
CA ARG A 151 14.71 0.19 -11.56
C ARG A 151 14.11 -1.20 -11.41
N ILE A 152 12.83 -1.25 -11.05
CA ILE A 152 12.01 -2.45 -11.13
C ILE A 152 11.27 -2.42 -12.45
N MET A 153 11.38 -3.50 -13.22
CA MET A 153 10.55 -3.72 -14.40
C MET A 153 9.65 -4.92 -14.16
N ILE A 154 8.37 -4.71 -14.42
CA ILE A 154 7.35 -5.75 -14.36
C ILE A 154 7.05 -6.16 -15.78
N LEU A 155 7.21 -7.44 -16.05
CA LEU A 155 6.80 -8.02 -17.32
C LEU A 155 5.51 -8.80 -17.11
N VAL A 156 4.66 -8.76 -18.12
CA VAL A 156 3.39 -9.48 -18.17
C VAL A 156 3.33 -10.30 -19.44
N LYS A 157 2.69 -11.48 -19.38
CA LYS A 157 2.51 -12.35 -20.52
C LYS A 157 1.07 -12.27 -20.99
N GLU A 158 0.89 -11.90 -22.26
CA GLU A 158 -0.43 -11.81 -22.91
C GLU A 158 -0.32 -12.47 -24.29
N ASP A 159 -1.27 -13.32 -24.64
CA ASP A 159 -1.31 -14.08 -25.88
C ASP A 159 -0.01 -14.83 -26.22
N GLY A 160 0.65 -15.37 -25.20
CA GLY A 160 1.90 -16.13 -25.33
C GLY A 160 3.17 -15.28 -25.37
N HIS A 161 3.09 -13.96 -25.48
CA HIS A 161 4.22 -13.03 -25.58
C HIS A 161 4.45 -12.24 -24.30
N TRP A 162 5.71 -11.91 -24.01
CA TRP A 162 6.08 -11.05 -22.89
C TRP A 162 6.11 -9.58 -23.30
N TYR A 163 5.60 -8.73 -22.42
CA TYR A 163 5.55 -7.28 -22.57
C TYR A 163 5.96 -6.56 -21.28
N ALA A 164 6.37 -5.32 -21.38
CA ALA A 164 6.49 -4.45 -20.22
C ALA A 164 5.09 -4.08 -19.69
N GLY A 165 4.82 -4.36 -18.44
CA GLY A 165 3.62 -3.92 -17.74
C GLY A 165 3.82 -2.57 -17.05
N ALA A 166 4.98 -2.39 -16.40
CA ALA A 166 5.35 -1.14 -15.74
C ALA A 166 6.85 -1.06 -15.46
N SER A 167 7.35 0.16 -15.22
CA SER A 167 8.71 0.41 -14.75
C SER A 167 8.68 1.43 -13.61
N TYR A 168 9.25 1.08 -12.46
CA TYR A 168 9.29 1.92 -11.25
C TYR A 168 10.72 2.22 -10.83
N ALA A 169 10.93 3.34 -10.14
CA ALA A 169 12.19 3.60 -9.47
C ALA A 169 12.47 2.49 -8.45
N TYR A 170 13.67 1.92 -8.48
CA TYR A 170 14.13 1.04 -7.42
C TYR A 170 14.61 1.90 -6.27
N VAL A 171 13.73 2.18 -5.33
CA VAL A 171 14.12 2.89 -4.13
C VAL A 171 14.94 1.94 -3.27
N ASN A 172 16.11 2.38 -2.77
CA ASN A 172 16.94 1.59 -1.86
C ASN A 172 16.21 1.17 -0.57
N SER A 173 15.08 1.82 -0.24
CA SER A 173 14.13 1.34 0.76
C SER A 173 13.47 0.01 0.36
N PHE A 174 13.37 -0.31 -0.94
CA PHE A 174 13.06 -1.66 -1.40
C PHE A 174 14.21 -2.66 -1.17
N ALA A 175 15.47 -2.24 -1.11
CA ALA A 175 16.59 -3.13 -0.72
C ALA A 175 16.55 -3.54 0.77
N GLY A 176 15.95 -2.71 1.64
CA GLY A 176 15.51 -3.10 2.98
C GLY A 176 14.23 -3.94 2.97
N MET A 177 13.56 -4.02 1.84
CA MET A 177 12.33 -4.77 1.57
C MET A 177 12.56 -6.24 1.18
N LYS A 178 13.67 -6.86 1.53
CA LYS A 178 13.75 -8.32 1.40
C LYS A 178 12.59 -9.08 2.07
N ASN A 179 11.69 -8.33 2.77
CA ASN A 179 10.48 -8.85 3.43
C ASN A 179 9.33 -7.84 3.58
N SER A 180 9.21 -6.77 2.76
CA SER A 180 8.13 -5.79 3.00
C SER A 180 7.61 -5.13 1.72
N ASN A 181 6.77 -5.87 1.03
CA ASN A 181 6.02 -5.42 -0.15
C ASN A 181 5.19 -4.17 0.18
N GLY A 182 5.38 -3.07 -0.58
CA GLY A 182 4.55 -1.88 -0.47
C GLY A 182 4.82 -0.91 0.68
N PHE A 183 5.92 -1.05 1.42
CA PHE A 183 6.34 -0.07 2.42
C PHE A 183 7.34 0.93 1.86
N ALA A 184 7.25 2.20 2.30
CA ALA A 184 8.26 3.22 2.07
C ALA A 184 8.82 3.73 3.39
N ASP A 185 10.04 4.25 3.36
CA ASP A 185 10.55 5.01 4.49
C ASP A 185 9.67 6.23 4.74
N TYR A 186 9.51 6.57 6.01
CA TYR A 186 8.79 7.77 6.38
C TYR A 186 9.54 9.02 5.89
N ILE A 187 8.83 9.87 5.18
CA ILE A 187 9.24 11.24 4.84
C ILE A 187 8.26 12.22 5.49
N SER A 188 8.60 13.49 5.59
CA SER A 188 7.65 14.53 5.99
C SER A 188 6.47 14.61 5.04
N GLU A 189 5.31 15.06 5.53
CA GLU A 189 4.13 15.26 4.69
C GLU A 189 4.47 16.17 3.50
N PRO A 190 4.20 15.74 2.26
CA PRO A 190 4.52 16.55 1.09
C PRO A 190 3.72 17.86 1.08
N ALA A 191 4.38 18.96 0.75
CA ALA A 191 3.66 20.23 0.51
C ALA A 191 2.92 20.22 -0.84
N THR A 192 3.50 19.52 -1.82
CA THR A 192 2.98 19.40 -3.18
C THR A 192 3.06 17.95 -3.65
N ILE A 193 2.30 17.63 -4.68
CA ILE A 193 2.30 16.35 -5.37
C ILE A 193 2.12 16.60 -6.85
N ARG A 194 2.78 15.81 -7.68
CA ARG A 194 2.58 15.85 -9.13
C ARG A 194 1.54 14.81 -9.52
N VAL A 195 0.47 15.25 -10.15
CA VAL A 195 -0.65 14.40 -10.54
C VAL A 195 -0.89 14.44 -12.04
N MET A 196 -1.39 13.34 -12.60
CA MET A 196 -1.89 13.28 -13.95
C MET A 196 -3.39 12.99 -13.93
N LYS A 197 -4.20 14.01 -14.24
CA LYS A 197 -5.65 13.87 -14.39
C LYS A 197 -5.97 13.10 -15.66
N LYS A 198 -7.23 12.64 -15.76
CA LYS A 198 -7.71 11.97 -16.97
C LYS A 198 -7.54 12.89 -18.18
N ASP A 199 -6.92 12.35 -19.24
CA ASP A 199 -6.68 13.02 -20.52
C ASP A 199 -5.87 14.35 -20.41
N GLN A 200 -5.03 14.47 -19.37
CA GLN A 200 -4.19 15.64 -19.09
C GLN A 200 -2.72 15.22 -18.96
N LYS A 201 -1.81 16.17 -19.14
CA LYS A 201 -0.40 16.01 -18.78
C LYS A 201 -0.21 16.16 -17.26
N PRO A 202 0.93 15.68 -16.70
CA PRO A 202 1.27 15.90 -15.31
C PRO A 202 1.29 17.37 -14.92
N GLU A 203 0.71 17.69 -13.77
CA GLU A 203 0.73 19.02 -13.17
C GLU A 203 1.08 18.94 -11.68
N VAL A 204 1.71 19.97 -11.15
CA VAL A 204 1.98 20.09 -9.71
C VAL A 204 0.81 20.80 -9.03
N MET A 205 0.33 20.23 -7.94
CA MET A 205 -0.68 20.89 -7.09
C MET A 205 -0.31 20.78 -5.62
N SER A 206 -0.95 21.57 -4.76
CA SER A 206 -0.80 21.40 -3.32
C SER A 206 -1.35 20.03 -2.88
N PHE A 207 -0.72 19.45 -1.87
CA PHE A 207 -1.14 18.13 -1.38
C PHE A 207 -2.58 18.13 -0.88
N ASP A 208 -3.02 19.21 -0.22
CA ASP A 208 -4.42 19.41 0.19
C ASP A 208 -5.39 19.47 -1.01
N SER A 209 -4.98 20.11 -2.12
CA SER A 209 -5.78 20.15 -3.34
C SER A 209 -5.93 18.77 -3.96
N TYR A 210 -4.87 17.96 -3.96
CA TYR A 210 -4.92 16.57 -4.39
C TYR A 210 -5.89 15.75 -3.52
N ILE A 211 -5.75 15.82 -2.19
CA ILE A 211 -6.66 15.12 -1.27
C ILE A 211 -8.11 15.55 -1.52
N PHE A 212 -8.35 16.85 -1.65
CA PHE A 212 -9.69 17.38 -1.88
C PHE A 212 -10.26 16.86 -3.20
N LEU A 213 -9.52 16.96 -4.30
CA LEU A 213 -9.96 16.50 -5.62
C LEU A 213 -10.25 14.99 -5.62
N GLY A 214 -9.33 14.21 -5.07
CA GLY A 214 -9.46 12.75 -4.99
C GLY A 214 -10.70 12.36 -4.19
N VAL A 215 -10.87 12.89 -2.97
CA VAL A 215 -12.03 12.55 -2.13
C VAL A 215 -13.34 13.00 -2.78
N CYS A 216 -13.38 14.18 -3.39
CA CYS A 216 -14.56 14.68 -4.09
C CYS A 216 -15.00 13.76 -5.24
N ASN A 217 -14.05 13.26 -6.01
CA ASN A 217 -14.37 12.41 -7.15
C ASN A 217 -14.67 10.97 -6.74
N GLU A 218 -14.00 10.46 -5.70
CA GLU A 218 -14.25 9.12 -5.17
C GLU A 218 -15.59 9.01 -4.44
N ILE A 219 -15.97 10.01 -3.65
CA ILE A 219 -17.28 10.06 -2.98
C ILE A 219 -18.39 10.49 -3.95
N GLY A 220 -18.09 11.44 -4.83
CA GLY A 220 -19.02 11.98 -5.82
C GLY A 220 -20.30 12.55 -5.16
N THR A 221 -21.46 12.12 -5.67
CA THR A 221 -22.77 12.49 -5.15
C THR A 221 -23.26 11.63 -3.99
N THR A 222 -22.51 10.59 -3.61
CA THR A 222 -22.92 9.65 -2.57
C THR A 222 -22.92 10.30 -1.19
N ASN A 223 -23.99 10.10 -0.42
CA ASN A 223 -24.09 10.64 0.93
C ASN A 223 -23.36 9.74 1.92
N HIS A 224 -22.11 10.09 2.20
CA HIS A 224 -21.29 9.43 3.22
C HIS A 224 -21.44 10.11 4.58
N VAL A 225 -21.46 9.32 5.66
CA VAL A 225 -21.42 9.86 7.03
C VAL A 225 -20.01 10.36 7.37
N GLN A 226 -19.91 11.31 8.31
CA GLN A 226 -18.68 12.05 8.59
C GLN A 226 -17.46 11.16 8.88
N GLN A 227 -17.63 10.06 9.63
CA GLN A 227 -16.52 9.14 9.95
C GLN A 227 -16.00 8.41 8.71
N ALA A 228 -16.87 8.10 7.74
CA ALA A 228 -16.46 7.53 6.46
C ALA A 228 -15.72 8.56 5.59
N ILE A 229 -16.13 9.84 5.63
CA ILE A 229 -15.42 10.92 4.93
C ILE A 229 -14.01 11.08 5.51
N TYR A 230 -13.85 11.10 6.83
CA TYR A 230 -12.53 11.11 7.49
C TYR A 230 -11.65 9.94 7.06
N ALA A 231 -12.21 8.72 7.00
CA ALA A 231 -11.48 7.54 6.54
C ALA A 231 -11.05 7.65 5.07
N ASN A 232 -11.90 8.19 4.18
CA ASN A 232 -11.55 8.48 2.77
C ASN A 232 -10.44 9.52 2.66
N VAL A 233 -10.49 10.60 3.43
CA VAL A 233 -9.43 11.62 3.48
C VAL A 233 -8.10 10.98 3.86
N ILE A 234 -8.07 10.17 4.92
CA ILE A 234 -6.85 9.49 5.36
C ILE A 234 -6.37 8.48 4.31
N ALA A 235 -7.26 7.73 3.68
CA ALA A 235 -6.86 6.74 2.66
C ALA A 235 -6.19 7.42 1.45
N ILE A 236 -6.79 8.48 0.91
CA ILE A 236 -6.23 9.24 -0.23
C ILE A 236 -4.96 9.98 0.16
N LYS A 237 -4.91 10.58 1.35
CA LYS A 237 -3.71 11.19 1.90
C LYS A 237 -2.55 10.20 1.96
N MET A 238 -2.78 9.01 2.52
CA MET A 238 -1.74 7.99 2.66
C MET A 238 -1.28 7.41 1.32
N LEU A 239 -2.18 7.23 0.35
CA LEU A 239 -1.82 6.82 -1.00
C LEU A 239 -0.88 7.84 -1.66
N GLY A 240 -1.25 9.12 -1.67
CA GLY A 240 -0.41 10.17 -2.24
C GLY A 240 0.92 10.32 -1.54
N TRP A 241 0.93 10.25 -0.21
CA TRP A 241 2.17 10.36 0.58
C TRP A 241 3.16 9.22 0.27
N TRP A 242 2.65 7.98 0.24
CA TRP A 242 3.45 6.83 -0.15
C TRP A 242 3.95 6.97 -1.60
N ALA A 243 3.09 7.41 -2.53
CA ALA A 243 3.44 7.57 -3.94
C ALA A 243 4.57 8.57 -4.17
N VAL A 244 4.55 9.71 -3.46
CA VAL A 244 5.66 10.69 -3.46
C VAL A 244 6.94 10.05 -2.90
N ALA A 245 6.83 9.31 -1.79
CA ALA A 245 8.00 8.71 -1.14
C ALA A 245 8.72 7.68 -2.02
N VAL A 246 8.01 7.02 -2.95
CA VAL A 246 8.60 6.00 -3.84
C VAL A 246 8.74 6.44 -5.30
N GLY A 247 8.28 7.62 -5.69
CA GLY A 247 8.25 8.05 -7.09
C GLY A 247 7.39 7.11 -7.95
N PHE A 248 6.19 6.80 -7.49
CA PHE A 248 5.36 5.68 -7.96
C PHE A 248 5.12 5.66 -9.47
N ARG A 249 4.74 6.78 -10.07
CA ARG A 249 4.47 6.91 -11.52
C ARG A 249 5.57 7.67 -12.27
N SER A 250 6.82 7.52 -11.84
CA SER A 250 7.98 8.25 -12.41
C SER A 250 8.11 8.12 -13.94
N THR A 251 7.76 6.97 -14.52
CA THR A 251 7.82 6.75 -15.97
C THR A 251 6.94 7.72 -16.75
N VAL A 252 5.77 8.07 -16.22
CA VAL A 252 4.84 9.04 -16.83
C VAL A 252 5.04 10.46 -16.30
N GLY A 253 6.01 10.67 -15.39
CA GLY A 253 6.37 11.99 -14.86
C GLY A 253 5.39 12.53 -13.82
N CYS A 254 4.75 11.66 -13.05
CA CYS A 254 3.89 12.06 -11.92
C CYS A 254 4.06 11.12 -10.74
N ASP A 255 3.49 11.48 -9.59
CA ASP A 255 3.45 10.63 -8.40
C ASP A 255 2.20 9.76 -8.42
N VAL A 256 1.05 10.33 -8.78
CA VAL A 256 -0.26 9.68 -8.82
C VAL A 256 -0.97 10.06 -10.13
N MET A 257 -1.68 9.11 -10.74
CA MET A 257 -2.44 9.36 -11.96
C MET A 257 -3.90 8.95 -11.82
N TYR A 258 -4.71 9.37 -12.81
CA TYR A 258 -6.07 8.85 -12.96
C TYR A 258 -6.03 7.32 -13.11
N GLY A 259 -6.80 6.64 -12.27
CA GLY A 259 -6.78 5.17 -12.15
C GLY A 259 -6.20 4.70 -10.82
N ASP A 260 -5.24 5.42 -10.24
CA ASP A 260 -4.82 5.20 -8.85
C ASP A 260 -5.85 5.80 -7.87
N VAL A 261 -6.34 6.99 -8.23
CA VAL A 261 -7.44 7.73 -7.60
C VAL A 261 -8.25 8.38 -8.72
N SER A 262 -9.52 8.61 -8.52
CA SER A 262 -10.39 9.27 -9.52
C SER A 262 -10.01 10.75 -9.72
N LEU A 263 -8.90 11.00 -10.41
CA LEU A 263 -8.40 12.34 -10.74
C LEU A 263 -9.05 12.84 -12.04
N LEU A 264 -10.27 13.35 -11.92
CA LEU A 264 -11.00 13.95 -13.04
C LEU A 264 -10.71 15.44 -13.14
N THR A 265 -10.89 16.01 -14.34
CA THR A 265 -10.81 17.45 -14.56
C THR A 265 -11.98 18.20 -13.94
N THR A 266 -13.13 17.53 -13.81
CA THR A 266 -14.34 18.05 -13.18
C THR A 266 -14.54 17.45 -11.80
N ASN A 267 -15.00 18.26 -10.84
CA ASN A 267 -15.30 17.80 -9.50
C ASN A 267 -16.72 17.23 -9.44
N LEU A 268 -16.86 15.94 -9.12
CA LEU A 268 -18.14 15.23 -9.10
C LEU A 268 -18.94 15.43 -7.81
N ALA A 269 -18.34 15.98 -6.74
CA ALA A 269 -19.03 16.14 -5.46
C ALA A 269 -20.07 17.26 -5.50
N THR A 270 -21.20 17.05 -4.80
CA THR A 270 -22.17 18.11 -4.50
C THR A 270 -21.55 19.19 -3.62
N GLU A 271 -22.10 20.41 -3.63
CA GLU A 271 -21.60 21.50 -2.77
C GLU A 271 -21.61 21.11 -1.27
N ASP A 272 -22.65 20.41 -0.81
CA ASP A 272 -22.72 19.91 0.57
C ASP A 272 -21.57 18.92 0.88
N ASN A 273 -21.28 18.01 -0.04
CA ASN A 273 -20.14 17.09 0.11
C ASN A 273 -18.80 17.86 0.09
N LYS A 274 -18.63 18.85 -0.77
CA LYS A 274 -17.41 19.68 -0.80
C LYS A 274 -17.15 20.37 0.54
N VAL A 275 -18.18 20.93 1.16
CA VAL A 275 -18.08 21.55 2.49
C VAL A 275 -17.66 20.51 3.54
N LYS A 276 -18.31 19.35 3.56
CA LYS A 276 -17.97 18.25 4.49
C LYS A 276 -16.55 17.74 4.29
N ILE A 277 -16.10 17.60 3.04
CA ILE A 277 -14.76 17.14 2.70
C ILE A 277 -13.71 18.18 3.14
N ARG A 278 -13.93 19.48 2.89
CA ARG A 278 -13.02 20.53 3.37
C ARG A 278 -12.89 20.51 4.89
N ALA A 279 -14.01 20.42 5.60
CA ALA A 279 -14.01 20.28 7.06
C ALA A 279 -13.27 19.01 7.52
N ALA A 280 -13.38 17.91 6.76
CA ALA A 280 -12.68 16.66 7.07
C ALA A 280 -11.17 16.78 6.86
N ILE A 281 -10.70 17.40 5.79
CA ILE A 281 -9.27 17.64 5.55
C ILE A 281 -8.68 18.45 6.72
N ASN A 282 -9.32 19.57 7.09
CA ASN A 282 -8.88 20.38 8.23
C ASN A 282 -8.89 19.61 9.56
N ALA A 283 -9.87 18.72 9.77
CA ALA A 283 -9.95 17.90 10.98
C ALA A 283 -8.85 16.82 11.02
N MET A 284 -8.41 16.33 9.86
CA MET A 284 -7.39 15.28 9.70
C MET A 284 -5.98 15.87 9.46
N ASP A 285 -5.84 17.18 9.54
CA ASP A 285 -4.54 17.84 9.52
C ASP A 285 -3.65 17.34 10.67
N GLY A 286 -2.36 17.09 10.36
CA GLY A 286 -1.40 16.49 11.28
C GLY A 286 -1.66 15.00 11.65
N ILE A 287 -2.70 14.38 11.08
CA ILE A 287 -2.96 12.94 11.27
C ILE A 287 -2.30 12.14 10.17
N ARG A 288 -1.61 11.06 10.55
CA ARG A 288 -1.08 10.06 9.64
C ARG A 288 -1.25 8.65 10.20
N ILE A 289 -1.17 7.68 9.30
CA ILE A 289 -1.15 6.26 9.64
C ILE A 289 0.18 5.69 9.18
N VAL A 290 0.83 4.95 10.06
CA VAL A 290 2.08 4.24 9.77
C VAL A 290 1.98 2.82 10.28
N CYS A 291 2.86 1.94 9.81
CA CYS A 291 3.13 0.67 10.46
C CYS A 291 4.58 0.62 10.95
N MET A 292 4.85 -0.24 11.92
CA MET A 292 6.20 -0.45 12.45
C MET A 292 6.84 -1.66 11.77
N LYS A 293 7.98 -1.46 11.11
CA LYS A 293 8.78 -2.54 10.52
C LYS A 293 10.25 -2.36 10.89
N GLY A 294 10.85 -3.39 11.45
CA GLY A 294 12.24 -3.31 11.92
C GLY A 294 12.49 -2.19 12.94
N GLY A 295 11.51 -1.86 13.78
CA GLY A 295 11.59 -0.78 14.76
C GLY A 295 11.44 0.64 14.18
N LYS A 296 11.20 0.79 12.88
CA LYS A 296 11.02 2.08 12.19
C LYS A 296 9.59 2.28 11.72
N GLU A 297 9.16 3.54 11.69
CA GLU A 297 7.89 3.92 11.05
C GLU A 297 8.03 3.81 9.53
N LYS A 298 7.03 3.19 8.89
CA LYS A 298 6.95 3.03 7.44
C LYS A 298 5.59 3.53 6.93
N LEU A 299 5.62 4.21 5.80
CA LEU A 299 4.44 4.43 4.98
C LEU A 299 4.09 3.13 4.26
N PHE A 300 2.83 2.92 3.94
CA PHE A 300 2.38 1.73 3.21
C PHE A 300 1.39 2.12 2.12
N PHE A 301 1.34 1.30 1.08
CA PHE A 301 0.41 1.49 -0.03
C PHE A 301 -1.03 1.33 0.43
N CYS A 302 -1.80 2.40 0.37
CA CYS A 302 -3.21 2.42 0.73
C CYS A 302 -4.07 2.34 -0.54
N ASP A 303 -4.23 1.12 -1.09
CA ASP A 303 -5.07 0.87 -2.26
C ASP A 303 -6.54 1.20 -1.97
N ILE A 304 -7.24 1.84 -2.92
CA ILE A 304 -8.59 2.34 -2.76
C ILE A 304 -9.52 1.67 -3.75
N ASN A 305 -10.68 1.20 -3.27
CA ASN A 305 -11.66 0.50 -4.08
C ASN A 305 -13.10 0.88 -3.68
N ALA A 306 -14.01 0.79 -4.64
CA ALA A 306 -15.43 1.12 -4.41
C ALA A 306 -16.11 0.23 -3.36
N GLY A 307 -15.89 -1.10 -3.41
CA GLY A 307 -16.50 -2.05 -2.49
C GLY A 307 -18.00 -2.26 -2.66
N ASN A 308 -18.64 -2.77 -1.63
CA ASN A 308 -20.09 -2.98 -1.55
C ASN A 308 -20.70 -2.35 -0.29
N ASN A 309 -22.03 -2.34 -0.17
CA ASN A 309 -22.75 -1.75 0.97
C ASN A 309 -22.97 -2.78 2.09
N GLY A 310 -21.92 -3.45 2.57
CA GLY A 310 -22.03 -4.48 3.59
C GLY A 310 -20.76 -4.72 4.39
N LEU A 311 -20.79 -5.74 5.24
CA LEU A 311 -19.59 -6.28 5.88
C LEU A 311 -18.79 -7.08 4.85
N GLY A 312 -17.54 -7.29 5.14
CA GLY A 312 -16.58 -7.99 4.30
C GLY A 312 -15.30 -7.20 4.14
N TYR A 313 -14.32 -7.85 3.52
CA TYR A 313 -13.00 -7.26 3.28
C TYR A 313 -12.19 -6.88 4.53
N LYS A 314 -12.53 -7.47 5.71
CA LYS A 314 -11.69 -7.32 6.91
C LYS A 314 -10.28 -7.84 6.63
N ALA A 315 -9.29 -7.12 7.12
CA ALA A 315 -7.87 -7.43 6.90
C ALA A 315 -7.49 -7.62 5.41
N SER A 316 -8.20 -6.90 4.51
CA SER A 316 -7.98 -7.02 3.06
C SER A 316 -6.74 -6.30 2.57
N GLY A 317 -6.17 -5.37 3.37
CA GLY A 317 -5.09 -4.49 2.96
C GLY A 317 -5.48 -3.44 1.92
N ARG A 318 -6.79 -3.29 1.67
CA ARG A 318 -7.40 -2.32 0.76
C ARG A 318 -8.46 -1.50 1.48
N PHE A 319 -8.56 -0.23 1.12
CA PHE A 319 -9.63 0.64 1.60
C PHE A 319 -10.86 0.51 0.70
N TRP A 320 -11.99 0.10 1.27
CA TRP A 320 -13.24 -0.13 0.54
C TRP A 320 -14.27 0.93 0.92
N GLN A 321 -14.52 1.88 0.05
CA GLN A 321 -15.28 3.10 0.32
C GLN A 321 -16.72 2.87 0.78
N LYS A 322 -17.49 2.04 0.04
CA LYS A 322 -18.89 1.72 0.41
C LYS A 322 -18.96 0.93 1.71
N ASN A 323 -18.00 0.01 1.94
CA ASN A 323 -17.90 -0.73 3.20
C ASN A 323 -17.51 0.20 4.35
N ALA A 324 -16.61 1.16 4.14
CA ALA A 324 -16.26 2.18 5.13
C ALA A 324 -17.50 2.98 5.57
N ASN A 325 -18.34 3.39 4.61
CA ASN A 325 -19.60 4.09 4.90
C ASN A 325 -20.58 3.17 5.66
N TYR A 326 -20.68 1.90 5.29
CA TYR A 326 -21.50 0.92 6.01
C TYR A 326 -21.02 0.73 7.45
N LEU A 327 -19.71 0.57 7.68
CA LEU A 327 -19.12 0.41 9.02
C LEU A 327 -19.40 1.64 9.89
N ALA A 328 -19.22 2.83 9.34
CA ALA A 328 -19.50 4.07 10.05
C ALA A 328 -21.00 4.20 10.40
N LYS A 329 -21.88 3.99 9.43
CA LYS A 329 -23.33 4.20 9.55
C LYS A 329 -24.02 3.14 10.39
N ASN A 330 -23.69 1.86 10.17
CA ASN A 330 -24.45 0.74 10.74
C ASN A 330 -23.74 0.05 11.91
N LYS A 331 -22.43 0.28 12.09
CA LYS A 331 -21.63 -0.29 13.19
C LYS A 331 -21.03 0.77 14.11
N SER A 332 -21.33 2.05 13.86
CA SER A 332 -20.84 3.20 14.63
C SER A 332 -19.30 3.25 14.73
N TYR A 333 -18.59 2.72 13.72
CA TYR A 333 -17.14 2.78 13.70
C TYR A 333 -16.68 4.22 13.42
N ASN A 334 -15.70 4.69 14.20
CA ASN A 334 -14.97 5.88 13.87
C ASN A 334 -13.95 5.60 12.75
N TRP A 335 -13.39 6.65 12.14
CA TRP A 335 -12.47 6.53 11.02
C TRP A 335 -11.24 5.64 11.34
N LYS A 336 -10.71 5.71 12.57
CA LYS A 336 -9.58 4.89 13.00
C LYS A 336 -9.94 3.40 13.01
N GLN A 337 -11.10 3.04 13.58
CA GLN A 337 -11.60 1.67 13.58
C GLN A 337 -11.87 1.15 12.17
N ILE A 338 -12.30 2.03 11.25
CA ILE A 338 -12.48 1.70 9.83
C ILE A 338 -11.14 1.36 9.20
N MET A 339 -10.11 2.18 9.40
CA MET A 339 -8.77 1.90 8.88
C MET A 339 -8.16 0.65 9.51
N GLU A 340 -8.32 0.45 10.82
CA GLU A 340 -7.89 -0.76 11.51
C GLU A 340 -8.61 -2.01 10.98
N TYR A 341 -9.87 -1.91 10.63
CA TYR A 341 -10.66 -3.02 10.06
C TYR A 341 -10.08 -3.53 8.74
N PHE A 342 -9.62 -2.63 7.87
CA PHE A 342 -9.10 -3.01 6.56
C PHE A 342 -7.63 -3.40 6.58
N PHE A 343 -6.82 -2.76 7.42
CA PHE A 343 -5.35 -2.85 7.33
C PHE A 343 -4.70 -3.68 8.43
N ASN A 344 -5.28 -3.79 9.64
CA ASN A 344 -4.71 -4.66 10.66
C ASN A 344 -4.82 -6.13 10.25
N ASP A 345 -3.78 -6.90 10.54
CA ASP A 345 -3.64 -8.32 10.23
C ASP A 345 -3.76 -8.62 8.72
N SER A 346 -3.46 -7.63 7.87
CA SER A 346 -3.50 -7.79 6.42
C SER A 346 -2.14 -8.22 5.86
N ASN A 347 -2.17 -8.93 4.73
CA ASN A 347 -0.98 -9.33 3.98
C ASN A 347 -1.16 -9.15 2.46
N TYR A 348 -2.05 -8.25 2.05
CA TYR A 348 -2.34 -7.99 0.64
C TYR A 348 -1.15 -7.38 -0.11
N ASN A 349 -0.81 -6.12 0.19
CA ASN A 349 0.32 -5.42 -0.43
C ASN A 349 1.55 -5.44 0.47
N ALA A 350 1.32 -5.56 1.75
CA ALA A 350 2.33 -5.56 2.77
C ALA A 350 1.80 -6.32 3.99
N PRO A 351 2.60 -7.15 4.66
CA PRO A 351 2.18 -7.78 5.89
C PRO A 351 2.11 -6.75 7.02
N ILE A 352 0.92 -6.21 7.24
CA ILE A 352 0.63 -5.22 8.28
C ILE A 352 0.01 -5.95 9.47
N ASP A 353 0.78 -6.11 10.56
CA ASP A 353 0.24 -6.66 11.81
C ASP A 353 -0.73 -5.65 12.45
N LYS A 354 -0.28 -4.39 12.54
CA LYS A 354 -1.08 -3.32 13.12
C LYS A 354 -0.68 -1.96 12.59
N ILE A 355 -1.67 -1.15 12.23
CA ILE A 355 -1.46 0.26 11.94
C ILE A 355 -1.32 1.07 13.23
N THR A 356 -0.57 2.15 13.17
CA THR A 356 -0.43 3.12 14.25
C THR A 356 -0.84 4.49 13.75
N VAL A 357 -1.79 5.12 14.47
CA VAL A 357 -2.19 6.50 14.19
C VAL A 357 -1.24 7.44 14.93
N LYS A 358 -0.65 8.36 14.19
CA LYS A 358 0.18 9.46 14.72
C LYS A 358 -0.56 10.77 14.56
N HIS A 359 -0.34 11.68 15.50
CA HIS A 359 -0.92 13.01 15.48
C HIS A 359 0.17 14.04 15.80
N GLU A 360 0.53 14.83 14.82
CA GLU A 360 1.46 15.97 14.99
C GLU A 360 0.68 17.18 15.53
N GLY A 361 1.38 18.08 16.24
CA GLY A 361 0.76 19.28 16.81
C GLY A 361 0.00 19.08 18.13
N GLY A 362 0.11 17.89 18.74
CA GLY A 362 -0.46 17.61 20.07
C GLY A 362 -1.91 17.10 20.04
N HIS A 363 -2.30 16.46 21.14
CA HIS A 363 -3.60 15.85 21.26
C HIS A 363 -4.63 16.80 21.86
N SER A 364 -5.82 16.88 21.25
CA SER A 364 -6.99 17.57 21.82
C SER A 364 -7.81 16.56 22.63
N TYR A 365 -7.50 16.46 23.92
CA TYR A 365 -8.18 15.55 24.81
C TYR A 365 -9.47 16.16 25.37
N GLY A 366 -10.54 15.38 25.38
CA GLY A 366 -11.79 15.68 26.07
C GLY A 366 -11.69 15.51 27.60
N SER A 367 -12.84 15.54 28.25
CA SER A 367 -12.98 15.27 29.68
C SER A 367 -12.48 13.87 30.06
N TYR A 368 -12.10 13.70 31.33
CA TYR A 368 -11.75 12.39 31.84
C TYR A 368 -12.97 11.49 32.00
N SER A 369 -12.85 10.26 31.51
CA SER A 369 -13.65 9.12 31.94
C SER A 369 -12.89 8.40 33.04
N THR A 370 -13.62 7.79 34.00
CA THR A 370 -13.02 7.21 35.19
C THR A 370 -13.73 5.90 35.57
N ASN A 371 -13.01 5.04 36.26
CA ASN A 371 -13.54 3.95 37.08
C ASN A 371 -12.78 3.92 38.43
N GLU A 372 -12.98 2.90 39.25
CA GLU A 372 -12.36 2.81 40.56
C GLU A 372 -10.83 2.80 40.58
N THR A 373 -10.20 2.34 39.50
CA THR A 373 -8.74 2.10 39.42
C THR A 373 -8.02 3.07 38.50
N HIS A 374 -8.70 3.56 37.48
CA HIS A 374 -8.07 4.33 36.41
C HIS A 374 -8.91 5.54 36.01
N HIS A 375 -8.24 6.51 35.42
CA HIS A 375 -8.85 7.54 34.62
C HIS A 375 -8.25 7.53 33.21
N TRP A 376 -9.04 7.95 32.21
CA TRP A 376 -8.56 8.10 30.83
C TRP A 376 -9.29 9.26 30.14
N ARG A 377 -8.67 9.75 29.11
CA ARG A 377 -9.26 10.72 28.20
C ARG A 377 -8.87 10.36 26.77
N THR A 378 -9.75 10.64 25.83
CA THR A 378 -9.58 10.29 24.42
C THR A 378 -9.39 11.57 23.61
N CYS A 379 -8.41 11.57 22.70
CA CYS A 379 -8.25 12.64 21.75
C CYS A 379 -9.41 12.65 20.77
N SER A 380 -10.05 13.81 20.58
CA SER A 380 -11.21 13.95 19.69
C SER A 380 -10.86 13.74 18.21
N LYS A 381 -9.60 13.94 17.82
CA LYS A 381 -9.13 13.79 16.44
C LYS A 381 -8.66 12.37 16.13
N CYS A 382 -7.68 11.86 16.88
CA CYS A 382 -6.99 10.59 16.56
C CYS A 382 -7.45 9.40 17.42
N PHE A 383 -8.36 9.61 18.36
CA PHE A 383 -8.87 8.60 19.30
C PHE A 383 -7.80 7.92 20.16
N ASN A 384 -6.60 8.51 20.24
CA ASN A 384 -5.60 8.04 21.17
C ASN A 384 -6.09 8.23 22.61
N VAL A 385 -5.89 7.20 23.43
CA VAL A 385 -6.31 7.18 24.82
C VAL A 385 -5.11 7.47 25.72
N SER A 386 -5.19 8.55 26.49
CA SER A 386 -4.28 8.83 27.60
C SER A 386 -4.87 8.21 28.87
N LYS A 387 -4.27 7.13 29.38
CA LYS A 387 -4.75 6.40 30.54
C LYS A 387 -3.72 6.46 31.67
N GLY A 388 -4.20 6.65 32.90
CA GLY A 388 -3.39 6.60 34.11
C GLY A 388 -4.13 5.99 35.28
N THR A 389 -3.39 5.56 36.29
CA THR A 389 -3.95 5.17 37.60
C THR A 389 -4.28 6.41 38.44
N HIS A 390 -5.18 6.28 39.39
CA HIS A 390 -5.48 7.36 40.30
C HIS A 390 -4.32 7.65 41.26
N VAL A 391 -3.97 8.93 41.38
CA VAL A 391 -3.09 9.43 42.44
C VAL A 391 -3.98 10.13 43.45
N TRP A 392 -4.13 9.51 44.63
CA TRP A 392 -5.06 9.95 45.63
C TRP A 392 -4.49 11.08 46.51
N VAL A 393 -5.32 12.06 46.76
CA VAL A 393 -5.15 13.02 47.86
C VAL A 393 -6.11 12.57 48.95
N GLU A 394 -5.55 12.08 50.04
CA GLU A 394 -6.30 11.53 51.14
C GLU A 394 -7.01 12.64 51.93
N GLY A 395 -8.29 12.41 52.25
CA GLY A 395 -9.10 13.19 53.16
C GLY A 395 -9.72 12.29 54.20
N THR A 396 -10.34 12.87 55.21
CA THR A 396 -10.93 12.11 56.33
C THR A 396 -12.12 11.24 55.93
N ALA A 397 -13.02 11.76 55.13
CA ALA A 397 -14.23 11.06 54.70
C ALA A 397 -14.11 10.48 53.27
N TYR A 398 -13.29 11.06 52.44
CA TYR A 398 -13.09 10.66 51.06
C TYR A 398 -11.69 11.04 50.55
N SER A 399 -11.23 10.31 49.55
CA SER A 399 -10.01 10.63 48.82
C SER A 399 -10.38 11.13 47.41
N THR A 400 -9.64 12.13 46.90
CA THR A 400 -9.89 12.71 45.60
C THR A 400 -8.69 12.47 44.68
N CYS A 401 -8.90 12.00 43.46
CA CYS A 401 -7.82 11.87 42.51
C CYS A 401 -7.27 13.25 42.11
N LYS A 402 -5.95 13.43 42.26
CA LYS A 402 -5.26 14.67 41.92
C LYS A 402 -5.50 15.11 40.47
N THR A 403 -5.57 14.16 39.54
CA THR A 403 -5.66 14.40 38.11
C THR A 403 -7.08 14.59 37.60
N CYS A 404 -7.96 13.60 37.80
CA CYS A 404 -9.31 13.55 37.20
C CYS A 404 -10.44 13.98 38.18
N LYS A 405 -10.10 14.28 39.43
CA LYS A 405 -11.06 14.68 40.49
C LYS A 405 -12.10 13.61 40.87
N TYR A 406 -11.89 12.36 40.44
CA TYR A 406 -12.74 11.24 40.90
C TYR A 406 -12.63 11.12 42.43
N ILE A 407 -13.79 10.88 43.08
CA ILE A 407 -13.92 10.79 44.54
C ILE A 407 -14.12 9.34 44.92
N LYS A 408 -13.33 8.86 45.89
CA LYS A 408 -13.47 7.55 46.52
C LYS A 408 -13.79 7.77 47.99
N LEU A 409 -14.87 7.15 48.48
CA LEU A 409 -15.20 7.18 49.90
C LEU A 409 -14.21 6.32 50.70
N ASN A 410 -13.67 6.91 51.77
CA ASN A 410 -12.84 6.19 52.74
C ASN A 410 -13.77 5.48 53.73
N VAL A 411 -14.35 4.37 53.32
CA VAL A 411 -15.17 3.56 54.23
C VAL A 411 -14.24 2.85 55.22
N GLN A 412 -13.92 3.50 56.35
CA GLN A 412 -13.56 2.75 57.53
C GLN A 412 -14.84 2.04 57.98
N ARG A 413 -14.92 0.74 57.75
CA ARG A 413 -15.86 -0.11 58.49
C ARG A 413 -15.43 -0.05 59.95
N ALA A 414 -15.98 0.88 60.71
CA ALA A 414 -16.13 0.70 62.13
C ALA A 414 -17.08 -0.47 62.27
N VAL A 415 -16.54 -1.65 62.46
CA VAL A 415 -17.34 -2.77 62.99
C VAL A 415 -17.68 -2.33 64.44
N PRO A 416 -18.94 -2.11 64.79
CA PRO A 416 -19.28 -1.91 66.18
C PRO A 416 -18.89 -3.21 66.91
N VAL A 417 -17.89 -3.12 67.74
CA VAL A 417 -17.67 -4.18 68.73
C VAL A 417 -18.84 -4.04 69.75
N LEU A 418 -19.86 -4.85 69.51
CA LEU A 418 -20.87 -5.09 70.53
C LEU A 418 -20.12 -5.72 71.68
N GLN A 419 -19.87 -4.95 72.72
CA GLN A 419 -19.51 -5.51 74.07
C GLN A 419 -20.67 -6.34 74.56
N PRO A 420 -20.43 -7.57 75.08
CA PRO A 420 -21.48 -8.32 75.72
C PRO A 420 -22.00 -7.47 76.89
N ALA A 421 -23.30 -7.22 76.87
CA ALA A 421 -23.95 -6.65 78.06
C ALA A 421 -23.72 -7.60 79.22
N ASP A 422 -23.15 -7.09 80.29
CA ASP A 422 -23.16 -7.77 81.57
C ASP A 422 -24.61 -8.08 81.96
N ILE A 423 -24.95 -9.34 81.97
CA ILE A 423 -26.17 -9.84 82.57
C ILE A 423 -25.82 -10.05 84.00
N GLY A 424 -26.21 -9.08 84.85
CA GLY A 424 -26.30 -9.21 86.28
C GLY A 424 -27.64 -9.80 86.73
#